data_97270fb9c2deefecbc8540e340ff9e82
#
_entry.id   97270fb9c2deefecbc8540e340ff9e82
#
_cell.length_a   1.000
_cell.length_b   1.000
_cell.length_c   1.000
_cell.angle_alpha   90.00
_cell.angle_beta   90.00
_cell.angle_gamma   90.00
#
_symmetry.space_group_name_H-M   'P 1'
#
loop_
_entity.id
_entity.type
_entity.pdbx_description
1 polymer ?
#
loop_
_entity_poly.entity_id
_entity_poly.type
_entity_poly.pdbx_seq_one_letter_code
_entity_poly.pdbx_strand_id
1 'polypeptide(L)'
;MIAARHGVLFAEYGQLYVQDVAAHDRAMRGGAAMDPDRPAGGWTEDAVELHRIGLEPHSISVGTAREDLVETVLTVHTSPPQLTITAEHAVEADLDVPTGTVSIVGCTQPPQPEHAVTVTPGRYRTRVCYVPSVPPADSDPDAPGDHFIYQVGIWPAAERSALTVVRQGPSPWAG
;
A
#
# COMPACT_ATOMS: atom_id res chain seq x y z
N MET A 1 12.29 8.29 11.64
CA MET A 1 12.22 8.20 10.17
C MET A 1 13.63 8.15 9.61
N ILE A 2 13.93 7.19 8.73
CA ILE A 2 15.25 7.00 8.11
C ILE A 2 15.23 7.48 6.65
N ALA A 3 14.14 7.23 5.94
CA ALA A 3 13.96 7.62 4.55
C ALA A 3 12.50 7.97 4.28
N ALA A 4 12.28 8.79 3.26
CA ALA A 4 10.95 9.12 2.74
C ALA A 4 11.00 9.24 1.22
N ARG A 5 9.90 8.88 0.57
CA ARG A 5 9.61 9.12 -0.85
C ARG A 5 8.21 9.70 -0.96
N HIS A 6 8.08 10.70 -1.78
CA HIS A 6 6.80 11.26 -2.17
C HIS A 6 6.63 11.03 -3.66
N GLY A 7 5.45 10.59 -4.06
CA GLY A 7 5.19 10.32 -5.46
C GLY A 7 3.72 10.49 -5.81
N VAL A 8 3.48 10.63 -7.09
CA VAL A 8 2.16 10.59 -7.71
C VAL A 8 2.19 9.46 -8.72
N LEU A 9 1.20 8.60 -8.69
CA LEU A 9 1.05 7.50 -9.64
C LEU A 9 -0.41 7.31 -10.00
N PHE A 10 -0.66 6.67 -11.13
CA PHE A 10 -2.02 6.33 -11.54
C PHE A 10 -2.44 5.01 -10.90
N ALA A 11 -3.55 5.05 -10.15
CA ALA A 11 -4.12 3.89 -9.46
C ALA A 11 -5.14 3.19 -10.37
N GLU A 12 -4.65 2.45 -11.36
CA GLU A 12 -5.50 1.67 -12.25
C GLU A 12 -6.32 0.65 -11.46
N TYR A 13 -7.57 0.48 -11.85
CA TYR A 13 -8.54 -0.38 -11.15
C TYR A 13 -8.75 0.00 -9.68
N GLY A 14 -8.53 1.27 -9.33
CA GLY A 14 -8.70 1.75 -7.95
C GLY A 14 -7.74 1.11 -6.95
N GLN A 15 -6.50 0.82 -7.36
CA GLN A 15 -5.52 0.20 -6.47
C GLN A 15 -4.07 0.55 -6.80
N LEU A 16 -3.24 0.47 -5.78
CA LEU A 16 -1.78 0.53 -5.87
C LEU A 16 -1.17 -0.61 -5.05
N TYR A 17 0.12 -0.86 -5.22
CA TYR A 17 0.81 -1.95 -4.51
C TYR A 17 2.02 -1.44 -3.75
N VAL A 18 2.17 -1.88 -2.50
CA VAL A 18 3.38 -1.74 -1.70
C VAL A 18 4.09 -3.08 -1.70
N GLN A 19 5.21 -3.20 -2.39
CA GLN A 19 5.78 -4.53 -2.63
C GLN A 19 7.30 -4.56 -2.79
N ASP A 20 7.87 -5.74 -2.50
CA ASP A 20 9.16 -6.16 -3.03
C ASP A 20 8.93 -6.76 -4.41
N VAL A 21 9.03 -5.92 -5.46
CA VAL A 21 8.65 -6.29 -6.84
C VAL A 21 9.35 -7.56 -7.31
N ALA A 22 10.67 -7.64 -7.11
CA ALA A 22 11.45 -8.77 -7.59
C ALA A 22 11.11 -10.08 -6.86
N ALA A 23 10.78 -10.01 -5.58
CA ALA A 23 10.36 -11.17 -4.80
C ALA A 23 8.92 -11.58 -5.15
N HIS A 24 8.01 -10.61 -5.28
CA HIS A 24 6.63 -10.84 -5.69
C HIS A 24 6.57 -11.53 -7.06
N ASP A 25 7.22 -10.96 -8.07
CA ASP A 25 7.29 -11.55 -9.41
C ASP A 25 7.82 -12.97 -9.44
N ARG A 26 8.81 -13.28 -8.58
CA ARG A 26 9.35 -14.62 -8.47
C ARG A 26 8.35 -15.58 -7.83
N ALA A 27 7.65 -15.13 -6.79
CA ALA A 27 6.61 -15.92 -6.14
C ALA A 27 5.45 -16.24 -7.10
N MET A 28 5.01 -15.23 -7.86
CA MET A 28 3.94 -15.39 -8.85
C MET A 28 4.33 -16.39 -9.95
N ARG A 29 5.54 -16.28 -10.51
CA ARG A 29 6.07 -17.26 -11.50
C ARG A 29 6.27 -18.65 -10.92
N GLY A 30 6.55 -18.75 -9.63
CA GLY A 30 6.71 -20.04 -8.93
C GLY A 30 5.39 -20.73 -8.55
N GLY A 31 4.25 -20.17 -8.90
CA GLY A 31 2.93 -20.71 -8.59
C GLY A 31 2.47 -20.53 -7.15
N ALA A 32 3.19 -19.76 -6.34
CA ALA A 32 2.85 -19.51 -4.93
C ALA A 32 1.52 -18.73 -4.74
N ALA A 33 1.00 -18.14 -5.81
CA ALA A 33 -0.24 -17.38 -5.80
C ALA A 33 -1.44 -18.12 -6.40
N MET A 34 -1.26 -19.38 -6.80
CA MET A 34 -2.31 -20.20 -7.44
C MET A 34 -3.12 -20.98 -6.40
N ASP A 35 -3.54 -20.33 -5.32
CA ASP A 35 -4.65 -20.83 -4.53
C ASP A 35 -5.94 -20.47 -5.28
N PRO A 36 -6.66 -21.42 -5.88
CA PRO A 36 -7.85 -21.14 -6.67
C PRO A 36 -8.98 -20.51 -5.84
N ASP A 37 -8.93 -20.66 -4.52
CA ASP A 37 -9.91 -20.10 -3.60
C ASP A 37 -9.52 -18.71 -3.11
N ARG A 38 -8.33 -18.21 -3.47
CA ARG A 38 -7.87 -16.89 -3.08
C ARG A 38 -8.08 -15.88 -4.20
N PRO A 39 -8.84 -14.81 -3.96
CA PRO A 39 -9.04 -13.76 -4.96
C PRO A 39 -7.71 -13.12 -5.38
N ALA A 40 -7.59 -12.74 -6.67
CA ALA A 40 -6.44 -12.01 -7.18
C ALA A 40 -6.22 -10.72 -6.38
N GLY A 41 -4.95 -10.37 -6.12
CA GLY A 41 -4.60 -9.22 -5.29
C GLY A 41 -4.93 -9.39 -3.80
N GLY A 42 -5.42 -10.57 -3.38
CA GLY A 42 -5.81 -10.83 -2.00
C GLY A 42 -7.11 -10.13 -1.57
N TRP A 43 -7.96 -9.74 -2.52
CA TRP A 43 -9.23 -9.02 -2.28
C TRP A 43 -10.34 -9.95 -1.81
N THR A 44 -10.30 -10.34 -0.52
CA THR A 44 -11.41 -11.01 0.17
C THR A 44 -12.51 -10.01 0.52
N GLU A 45 -13.69 -10.50 0.96
CA GLU A 45 -14.77 -9.64 1.43
C GLU A 45 -14.29 -8.70 2.55
N ASP A 46 -13.60 -9.22 3.56
CA ASP A 46 -13.02 -8.41 4.63
C ASP A 46 -11.95 -7.43 4.12
N ALA A 47 -11.18 -7.82 3.10
CA ALA A 47 -10.18 -6.92 2.48
C ALA A 47 -10.85 -5.70 1.84
N VAL A 48 -12.02 -5.89 1.23
CA VAL A 48 -12.80 -4.80 0.64
C VAL A 48 -13.51 -3.98 1.72
N GLU A 49 -14.27 -4.63 2.61
CA GLU A 49 -15.18 -3.94 3.51
C GLU A 49 -14.49 -3.33 4.74
N LEU A 50 -13.49 -4.03 5.28
CA LEU A 50 -12.86 -3.67 6.56
C LEU A 50 -11.44 -3.15 6.40
N HIS A 51 -10.61 -3.91 5.68
CA HIS A 51 -9.16 -3.65 5.67
C HIS A 51 -8.74 -2.62 4.64
N ARG A 52 -9.42 -2.58 3.49
CA ARG A 52 -9.07 -1.81 2.28
C ARG A 52 -7.69 -2.14 1.73
N ILE A 53 -7.15 -3.27 2.13
CA ILE A 53 -5.92 -3.84 1.61
C ILE A 53 -6.09 -5.32 1.35
N GLY A 54 -5.49 -5.80 0.26
CA GLY A 54 -5.32 -7.21 -0.04
C GLY A 54 -3.88 -7.65 0.25
N LEU A 55 -3.68 -8.93 0.56
CA LEU A 55 -2.37 -9.47 0.88
C LEU A 55 -1.99 -10.57 -0.09
N GLU A 56 -0.82 -10.44 -0.71
CA GLU A 56 -0.18 -11.48 -1.52
C GLU A 56 1.27 -11.67 -1.07
N PRO A 57 1.96 -12.74 -1.50
CA PRO A 57 3.37 -12.91 -1.19
C PRO A 57 4.20 -11.70 -1.62
N HIS A 58 4.88 -11.07 -0.66
CA HIS A 58 5.73 -9.89 -0.85
C HIS A 58 5.02 -8.65 -1.40
N SER A 59 3.68 -8.58 -1.28
CA SER A 59 2.86 -7.48 -1.78
C SER A 59 1.66 -7.19 -0.89
N ILE A 60 1.37 -5.91 -0.73
CA ILE A 60 0.14 -5.40 -0.12
C ILE A 60 -0.55 -4.56 -1.20
N SER A 61 -1.72 -5.02 -1.65
CA SER A 61 -2.60 -4.23 -2.52
C SER A 61 -3.34 -3.21 -1.65
N VAL A 62 -3.37 -1.96 -2.05
CA VAL A 62 -4.05 -0.87 -1.33
C VAL A 62 -5.16 -0.33 -2.22
N GLY A 63 -6.40 -0.42 -1.76
CA GLY A 63 -7.55 0.14 -2.48
C GLY A 63 -7.55 1.67 -2.39
N THR A 64 -7.76 2.34 -3.52
CA THR A 64 -7.88 3.78 -3.60
C THR A 64 -9.35 4.19 -3.78
N ALA A 65 -9.70 5.40 -3.38
CA ALA A 65 -11.08 5.88 -3.50
C ALA A 65 -11.48 6.11 -4.96
N ARG A 66 -10.50 6.39 -5.82
CA ARG A 66 -10.72 6.64 -7.25
C ARG A 66 -9.69 5.88 -8.09
N GLU A 67 -10.06 5.60 -9.33
CA GLU A 67 -9.15 5.21 -10.41
C GLU A 67 -8.61 6.48 -11.06
N ASP A 68 -7.54 7.06 -10.47
CA ASP A 68 -7.01 8.35 -10.88
C ASP A 68 -5.54 8.49 -10.42
N LEU A 69 -4.95 9.66 -10.65
CA LEU A 69 -3.68 10.05 -10.04
C LEU A 69 -3.84 10.16 -8.52
N VAL A 70 -3.00 9.46 -7.79
CA VAL A 70 -3.01 9.43 -6.33
C VAL A 70 -1.68 9.85 -5.75
N GLU A 71 -1.71 10.64 -4.69
CA GLU A 71 -0.51 10.98 -3.93
C GLU A 71 -0.15 9.87 -2.95
N THR A 72 1.14 9.54 -2.91
CA THR A 72 1.69 8.53 -2.01
C THR A 72 2.88 9.06 -1.22
N VAL A 73 3.01 8.60 0.01
CA VAL A 73 4.17 8.88 0.87
C VAL A 73 4.67 7.57 1.46
N LEU A 74 5.83 7.10 1.04
CA LEU A 74 6.50 5.92 1.61
C LEU A 74 7.57 6.37 2.60
N THR A 75 7.48 5.92 3.85
CA THR A 75 8.44 6.25 4.91
C THR A 75 9.02 5.00 5.55
N VAL A 76 10.31 5.04 5.87
CA VAL A 76 11.02 3.99 6.60
C VAL A 76 11.35 4.48 8.00
N HIS A 77 11.07 3.65 8.99
CA HIS A 77 11.28 3.91 10.41
C HIS A 77 12.10 2.79 11.07
N THR A 78 12.75 3.10 12.20
CA THR A 78 13.42 2.09 13.05
C THR A 78 12.46 1.38 14.02
N SER A 79 11.31 1.99 14.28
CA SER A 79 10.29 1.50 15.21
C SER A 79 8.92 2.05 14.77
N PRO A 80 7.80 1.54 15.30
CA PRO A 80 6.48 2.01 14.94
C PRO A 80 6.36 3.54 15.00
N PRO A 81 6.00 4.23 13.91
CA PRO A 81 5.73 5.66 13.94
C PRO A 81 4.43 5.95 14.70
N GLN A 82 4.29 7.18 15.16
CA GLN A 82 3.00 7.62 15.68
C GLN A 82 1.95 7.57 14.57
N LEU A 83 0.71 7.21 14.95
CA LEU A 83 -0.40 7.23 14.01
C LEU A 83 -0.67 8.67 13.56
N THR A 84 -0.80 8.88 12.26
CA THR A 84 -1.19 10.18 11.70
C THR A 84 -2.57 10.56 12.23
N ILE A 85 -2.63 11.68 12.95
CA ILE A 85 -3.85 12.13 13.64
C ILE A 85 -5.01 12.33 12.66
N THR A 86 -4.73 12.88 11.49
CA THR A 86 -5.70 13.17 10.43
C THR A 86 -6.07 11.97 9.58
N ALA A 87 -5.43 10.81 9.75
CA ALA A 87 -5.82 9.61 9.01
C ALA A 87 -7.25 9.19 9.40
N GLU A 88 -8.12 9.04 8.43
CA GLU A 88 -9.48 8.53 8.66
C GLU A 88 -9.51 7.02 8.80
N HIS A 89 -8.67 6.32 8.02
CA HIS A 89 -8.50 4.88 8.12
C HIS A 89 -7.01 4.55 8.27
N ALA A 90 -6.70 3.52 9.05
CA ALA A 90 -5.34 3.02 9.19
C ALA A 90 -5.35 1.52 9.43
N VAL A 91 -4.55 0.79 8.69
CA VAL A 91 -4.43 -0.65 8.75
C VAL A 91 -2.97 -1.06 8.76
N GLU A 92 -2.66 -2.14 9.47
CA GLU A 92 -1.32 -2.71 9.55
C GLU A 92 -1.29 -4.15 9.07
N ALA A 93 -0.28 -4.46 8.27
CA ALA A 93 0.02 -5.81 7.82
C ALA A 93 1.52 -6.06 7.76
N ASP A 94 1.92 -7.32 7.74
CA ASP A 94 3.32 -7.70 7.55
C ASP A 94 3.66 -7.73 6.06
N LEU A 95 4.89 -7.29 5.73
CA LEU A 95 5.48 -7.35 4.40
C LEU A 95 6.87 -7.99 4.50
N ASP A 96 7.06 -9.14 3.86
CA ASP A 96 8.39 -9.76 3.74
C ASP A 96 9.14 -9.13 2.55
N VAL A 97 10.33 -8.59 2.80
CA VAL A 97 11.17 -7.86 1.83
C VAL A 97 12.53 -8.55 1.67
N PRO A 98 12.59 -9.72 1.03
CA PRO A 98 13.83 -10.49 0.95
C PRO A 98 14.89 -9.89 0.02
N THR A 99 14.53 -9.02 -0.93
CA THR A 99 15.52 -8.36 -1.80
C THR A 99 16.04 -7.05 -1.25
N GLY A 100 15.40 -6.52 -0.20
CA GLY A 100 15.79 -5.25 0.42
C GLY A 100 15.34 -4.01 -0.37
N THR A 101 14.33 -4.16 -1.24
CA THR A 101 13.74 -3.01 -1.95
C THR A 101 12.23 -3.02 -1.81
N VAL A 102 11.66 -1.94 -1.30
CA VAL A 102 10.23 -1.71 -1.24
C VAL A 102 9.86 -0.60 -2.19
N SER A 103 8.85 -0.84 -3.02
CA SER A 103 8.34 0.14 -3.99
C SER A 103 6.83 0.33 -3.82
N ILE A 104 6.34 1.53 -4.10
CA ILE A 104 4.93 1.75 -4.42
C ILE A 104 4.81 1.76 -5.94
N VAL A 105 3.89 0.96 -6.48
CA VAL A 105 3.70 0.82 -7.93
C VAL A 105 2.20 0.82 -8.27
N GLY A 106 1.87 1.32 -9.45
CA GLY A 106 0.56 1.13 -10.07
C GLY A 106 0.44 -0.26 -10.70
N CYS A 107 -0.77 -0.63 -11.12
CA CYS A 107 -1.07 -1.97 -11.66
C CYS A 107 -0.26 -2.32 -12.92
N THR A 108 -0.12 -1.38 -13.85
CA THR A 108 0.55 -1.60 -15.14
C THR A 108 1.85 -0.82 -15.28
N GLN A 109 2.19 0.02 -14.30
CA GLN A 109 3.39 0.85 -14.35
C GLN A 109 4.61 0.06 -13.86
N PRO A 110 5.74 0.12 -14.58
CA PRO A 110 6.97 -0.46 -14.08
C PRO A 110 7.43 0.28 -12.81
N PRO A 111 8.14 -0.42 -11.90
CA PRO A 111 8.71 0.21 -10.72
C PRO A 111 9.59 1.42 -11.08
N GLN A 112 9.35 2.54 -10.42
CA GLN A 112 10.13 3.76 -10.61
C GLN A 112 11.06 3.97 -9.40
N PRO A 113 12.34 4.34 -9.60
CA PRO A 113 13.30 4.54 -8.50
C PRO A 113 12.85 5.60 -7.48
N GLU A 114 12.13 6.62 -7.91
CA GLU A 114 11.59 7.69 -7.08
C GLU A 114 10.50 7.19 -6.12
N HIS A 115 9.83 6.09 -6.43
CA HIS A 115 8.82 5.45 -5.57
C HIS A 115 9.38 4.27 -4.77
N ALA A 116 10.70 4.10 -4.75
CA ALA A 116 11.36 2.98 -4.10
C ALA A 116 12.29 3.42 -2.96
N VAL A 117 12.42 2.55 -1.96
CA VAL A 117 13.38 2.68 -0.87
C VAL A 117 14.18 1.39 -0.73
N THR A 118 15.48 1.54 -0.42
CA THR A 118 16.33 0.40 -0.05
C THR A 118 16.31 0.24 1.46
N VAL A 119 16.12 -0.99 1.91
CA VAL A 119 16.07 -1.38 3.31
C VAL A 119 16.90 -2.65 3.54
N THR A 120 17.19 -2.99 4.78
CA THR A 120 17.78 -4.29 5.09
C THR A 120 16.82 -5.42 4.73
N PRO A 121 17.23 -6.46 3.99
CA PRO A 121 16.37 -7.62 3.74
C PRO A 121 15.78 -8.19 5.04
N GLY A 122 14.46 -8.44 5.04
CA GLY A 122 13.80 -8.95 6.23
C GLY A 122 12.29 -8.77 6.20
N ARG A 123 11.68 -8.95 7.37
CA ARG A 123 10.27 -8.69 7.59
C ARG A 123 10.06 -7.29 8.12
N TYR A 124 9.02 -6.66 7.63
CA TYR A 124 8.57 -5.34 8.03
C TYR A 124 7.10 -5.38 8.46
N ARG A 125 6.75 -4.58 9.45
CA ARG A 125 5.38 -4.17 9.68
C ARG A 125 5.13 -2.94 8.83
N THR A 126 4.02 -2.94 8.12
CA THR A 126 3.60 -1.87 7.22
C THR A 126 2.30 -1.28 7.75
N ARG A 127 2.23 0.04 7.89
CA ARG A 127 0.98 0.76 8.17
C ARG A 127 0.61 1.57 6.96
N VAL A 128 -0.61 1.38 6.49
CA VAL A 128 -1.24 2.19 5.44
C VAL A 128 -2.24 3.12 6.10
N CYS A 129 -2.06 4.43 5.91
CA CYS A 129 -2.96 5.47 6.40
C CYS A 129 -3.63 6.18 5.23
N TYR A 130 -4.93 6.31 5.29
CA TYR A 130 -5.77 7.09 4.39
C TYR A 130 -5.95 8.47 4.99
N VAL A 131 -5.18 9.44 4.50
CA VAL A 131 -5.19 10.81 5.01
C VAL A 131 -6.02 11.67 4.07
N PRO A 132 -7.11 12.30 4.53
CA PRO A 132 -7.95 13.13 3.67
C PRO A 132 -7.14 14.18 2.92
N SER A 133 -7.40 14.30 1.65
CA SER A 133 -6.85 15.30 0.74
C SER A 133 -7.99 16.11 0.11
N VAL A 134 -7.68 17.24 -0.42
CA VAL A 134 -8.66 18.00 -1.21
C VAL A 134 -8.66 17.41 -2.62
N PRO A 135 -9.80 16.87 -3.11
CA PRO A 135 -9.87 16.41 -4.49
C PRO A 135 -9.56 17.56 -5.44
N PRO A 136 -8.91 17.30 -6.58
CA PRO A 136 -8.67 18.33 -7.57
C PRO A 136 -10.00 18.89 -8.10
N ALA A 137 -9.96 20.10 -8.59
CA ALA A 137 -11.07 20.62 -9.37
C ALA A 137 -11.27 19.73 -10.62
N ASP A 138 -12.51 19.45 -11.00
CA ASP A 138 -12.88 18.64 -12.19
C ASP A 138 -12.26 19.13 -13.51
N SER A 139 -11.65 20.31 -13.50
CA SER A 139 -11.01 20.95 -14.64
C SER A 139 -9.53 20.60 -14.86
N ASP A 140 -8.90 19.90 -13.95
CA ASP A 140 -7.50 19.49 -14.06
C ASP A 140 -7.38 17.96 -13.96
N PRO A 141 -7.44 17.24 -15.10
CA PRO A 141 -7.34 15.79 -15.13
C PRO A 141 -5.96 15.25 -14.70
N ASP A 142 -4.93 16.10 -14.74
CA ASP A 142 -3.56 15.72 -14.37
C ASP A 142 -3.25 15.99 -12.89
N ALA A 143 -4.12 16.68 -12.18
CA ALA A 143 -3.95 16.88 -10.74
C ALA A 143 -4.26 15.60 -9.96
N PRO A 144 -3.53 15.29 -8.87
CA PRO A 144 -3.84 14.16 -7.99
C PRO A 144 -5.31 14.22 -7.55
N GLY A 145 -6.08 13.21 -7.95
CA GLY A 145 -7.53 13.26 -7.97
C GLY A 145 -8.24 12.47 -6.90
N ASP A 146 -7.50 11.83 -6.00
CA ASP A 146 -8.08 11.01 -4.97
C ASP A 146 -8.52 11.84 -3.74
N HIS A 147 -9.44 11.28 -2.95
CA HIS A 147 -9.88 11.85 -1.68
C HIS A 147 -8.83 11.73 -0.59
N PHE A 148 -7.78 10.95 -0.80
CA PHE A 148 -6.75 10.62 0.18
C PHE A 148 -5.33 10.78 -0.38
N ILE A 149 -4.42 11.10 0.53
CA ILE A 149 -2.99 10.83 0.40
C ILE A 149 -2.73 9.49 1.09
N TYR A 150 -2.13 8.53 0.38
CA TYR A 150 -1.82 7.20 0.90
C TYR A 150 -0.45 7.22 1.57
N GLN A 151 -0.44 7.31 2.91
CA GLN A 151 0.80 7.28 3.68
C GLN A 151 1.13 5.86 4.11
N VAL A 152 2.28 5.38 3.65
CA VAL A 152 2.80 4.04 3.95
C VAL A 152 4.03 4.19 4.83
N GLY A 153 3.93 3.73 6.07
CA GLY A 153 5.05 3.66 7.00
C GLY A 153 5.50 2.21 7.20
N ILE A 154 6.79 1.92 7.02
CA ILE A 154 7.34 0.59 7.27
C ILE A 154 8.41 0.62 8.36
N TRP A 155 8.48 -0.43 9.20
CA TRP A 155 9.52 -0.62 10.22
C TRP A 155 9.83 -2.11 10.39
N PRO A 156 11.06 -2.47 10.83
CA PRO A 156 11.43 -3.87 11.03
C PRO A 156 10.51 -4.57 12.04
N ALA A 157 10.12 -5.80 11.73
CA ALA A 157 9.32 -6.66 12.61
C ALA A 157 10.03 -7.99 12.85
N ALA A 158 10.28 -8.31 14.12
CA ALA A 158 10.93 -9.57 14.49
C ALA A 158 9.98 -10.76 14.35
N GLU A 159 8.70 -10.56 14.66
CA GLU A 159 7.67 -11.59 14.67
C GLU A 159 6.54 -11.26 13.70
N ARG A 160 5.79 -12.28 13.27
CA ARG A 160 4.57 -12.09 12.48
C ARG A 160 3.44 -11.58 13.39
N SER A 161 2.67 -10.66 12.85
CA SER A 161 1.51 -10.11 13.51
C SER A 161 0.27 -10.21 12.58
N ALA A 162 -0.87 -10.42 13.18
CA ALA A 162 -2.12 -10.42 12.42
C ALA A 162 -2.34 -9.08 11.73
N LEU A 163 -3.02 -9.10 10.58
CA LEU A 163 -3.57 -7.90 9.98
C LEU A 163 -4.47 -7.21 11.00
N THR A 164 -4.31 -5.92 11.18
CA THR A 164 -4.99 -5.16 12.23
C THR A 164 -5.48 -3.82 11.70
N VAL A 165 -6.78 -3.56 11.80
CA VAL A 165 -7.33 -2.23 11.60
C VAL A 165 -7.07 -1.40 12.85
N VAL A 166 -6.18 -0.41 12.74
CA VAL A 166 -5.79 0.49 13.84
C VAL A 166 -6.82 1.61 14.01
N ARG A 167 -7.41 2.04 12.90
CA ARG A 167 -8.50 3.02 12.87
C ARG A 167 -9.43 2.68 11.72
N GLN A 168 -10.73 2.53 12.02
CA GLN A 168 -11.76 2.30 11.01
C GLN A 168 -12.39 3.62 10.60
N GLY A 169 -12.26 3.98 9.33
CA GLY A 169 -12.96 5.09 8.71
C GLY A 169 -14.18 4.66 7.90
N PRO A 170 -14.97 5.60 7.37
CA PRO A 170 -16.05 5.29 6.44
C PRO A 170 -15.50 4.62 5.18
N SER A 171 -16.32 3.83 4.49
CA SER A 171 -15.89 3.23 3.21
C SER A 171 -15.66 4.32 2.17
N PRO A 172 -14.51 4.37 1.50
CA PRO A 172 -14.26 5.34 0.45
C PRO A 172 -15.05 5.04 -0.83
N TRP A 173 -15.63 3.83 -0.92
CA TRP A 173 -16.41 3.36 -2.06
C TRP A 173 -17.94 3.42 -1.82
N ALA A 174 -18.37 3.82 -0.63
CA ALA A 174 -19.77 4.06 -0.31
C ALA A 174 -20.16 5.46 -0.79
N GLY A 175 -20.57 5.57 -2.04
CA GLY A 175 -21.13 6.75 -2.67
C GLY A 175 -22.47 6.41 -3.30
#